data_b70b2cdeb883aec4aa3c8489285e7727
#
_entry.id   b70b2cdeb883aec4aa3c8489285e7727
#
_cell.length_a   1.000
_cell.length_b   1.000
_cell.length_c   1.000
_cell.angle_alpha   90.00
_cell.angle_beta   90.00
_cell.angle_gamma   90.00
#
_symmetry.space_group_name_H-M   'P 1'
#
loop_
_entity.id
_entity.type
_entity.pdbx_description
1 polymer ?
#
loop_
_entity_poly.entity_id
_entity_poly.type
_entity_poly.pdbx_seq_one_letter_code
_entity_poly.pdbx_strand_id
1 'polypeptide(L)'
;MSSQVKRGGKVWKAVVGVISTVIIVGLFVALLVLTASGRWVDSVSSDSASVSHAVSQRRITAYCPSRMTLPDASAYGDSEYQPSEGDISSSAGFAAFGAVYRSQFGALGGSGDTTQLKDLDPTDTAKVIAASADVDRTSLLFDTQLLESASGVGASASVASWATKGDLRGLSATFCEVGALEQSFVLPDTQTGTTQQLVVANSSSKATVVDVRVWGTEQSGALALSTGSTLTVAANAESVLSLSAAASGQKGLYVTVSSRQTPVSASVRVIRTEGLNPKGSDYAAAA
;
A
#
# COMPACT_ATOMS: atom_id res chain seq x y z
N MET A 1 -22.20 84.30 41.10
CA MET A 1 -22.60 83.03 41.79
C MET A 1 -22.65 81.99 40.79
N SER A 2 -22.01 80.91 40.75
CA SER A 2 -21.26 80.03 41.57
C SER A 2 -20.64 79.03 40.67
N SER A 3 -19.36 78.94 40.53
CA SER A 3 -18.58 77.95 39.82
C SER A 3 -18.22 76.84 40.82
N GLN A 4 -18.91 75.72 40.79
CA GLN A 4 -18.47 74.51 41.44
C GLN A 4 -19.27 73.32 40.79
N VAL A 5 -18.73 72.61 39.93
CA VAL A 5 -18.85 71.13 39.71
C VAL A 5 -18.16 70.74 38.42
N LYS A 6 -16.86 70.56 38.49
CA LYS A 6 -16.13 69.89 37.39
C LYS A 6 -14.80 69.20 37.84
N ARG A 7 -14.71 68.70 39.05
CA ARG A 7 -13.52 67.96 39.53
C ARG A 7 -13.75 66.46 39.84
N GLY A 8 -15.00 66.01 39.93
CA GLY A 8 -15.26 64.62 40.30
C GLY A 8 -15.06 63.61 39.17
N GLY A 9 -15.24 64.01 37.90
CA GLY A 9 -15.18 63.06 36.78
C GLY A 9 -13.83 62.49 36.36
N LYS A 10 -12.73 63.24 36.65
CA LYS A 10 -11.38 62.79 36.31
C LYS A 10 -10.82 61.81 37.35
N VAL A 11 -11.13 62.02 38.63
CA VAL A 11 -10.72 61.07 39.70
C VAL A 11 -11.45 59.78 39.63
N TRP A 12 -12.77 59.78 39.32
CA TRP A 12 -13.57 58.59 39.14
C TRP A 12 -13.05 57.72 37.97
N LYS A 13 -12.72 58.32 36.83
CA LYS A 13 -12.14 57.60 35.67
C LYS A 13 -10.77 57.02 35.98
N ALA A 14 -9.93 57.71 36.73
CA ALA A 14 -8.63 57.21 37.16
C ALA A 14 -8.77 56.04 38.14
N VAL A 15 -9.69 56.12 39.10
CA VAL A 15 -9.96 55.02 40.06
C VAL A 15 -10.52 53.76 39.34
N VAL A 16 -11.46 53.94 38.43
CA VAL A 16 -12.01 52.81 37.63
C VAL A 16 -10.92 52.19 36.75
N GLY A 17 -10.05 53.01 36.15
CA GLY A 17 -8.92 52.51 35.35
C GLY A 17 -7.94 51.67 36.18
N VAL A 18 -7.58 52.14 37.38
CA VAL A 18 -6.67 51.39 38.27
C VAL A 18 -7.29 50.10 38.76
N ILE A 19 -8.55 50.10 39.14
CA ILE A 19 -9.27 48.88 39.56
C ILE A 19 -9.34 47.87 38.40
N SER A 20 -9.65 48.32 37.20
CA SER A 20 -9.68 47.45 36.00
C SER A 20 -8.30 46.82 35.71
N THR A 21 -7.22 47.62 35.83
CA THR A 21 -5.86 47.12 35.59
C THR A 21 -5.46 46.07 36.65
N VAL A 22 -5.80 46.30 37.90
CA VAL A 22 -5.51 45.37 39.01
C VAL A 22 -6.26 44.06 38.82
N ILE A 23 -7.53 44.11 38.36
CA ILE A 23 -8.32 42.91 38.09
C ILE A 23 -7.71 42.13 36.91
N ILE A 24 -7.30 42.81 35.84
CA ILE A 24 -6.71 42.14 34.66
C ILE A 24 -5.37 41.50 35.03
N VAL A 25 -4.51 42.20 35.76
CA VAL A 25 -3.22 41.65 36.22
C VAL A 25 -3.44 40.50 37.19
N GLY A 26 -4.40 40.62 38.12
CA GLY A 26 -4.78 39.53 39.02
C GLY A 26 -5.26 38.25 38.29
N LEU A 27 -6.11 38.42 37.27
CA LEU A 27 -6.55 37.32 36.39
C LEU A 27 -5.39 36.70 35.63
N PHE A 28 -4.47 37.50 35.13
CA PHE A 28 -3.29 37.01 34.39
C PHE A 28 -2.34 36.21 35.31
N VAL A 29 -2.10 36.71 36.53
CA VAL A 29 -1.31 35.98 37.53
C VAL A 29 -1.98 34.71 37.98
N ALA A 30 -3.30 34.73 38.19
CA ALA A 30 -4.09 33.54 38.51
C ALA A 30 -4.02 32.50 37.41
N LEU A 31 -4.07 32.93 36.14
CA LEU A 31 -3.95 32.05 34.96
C LEU A 31 -2.54 31.45 34.85
N LEU A 32 -1.50 32.23 35.12
CA LEU A 32 -0.12 31.76 35.15
C LEU A 32 0.14 30.78 36.30
N VAL A 33 -0.42 31.01 37.46
CA VAL A 33 -0.31 30.07 38.62
C VAL A 33 -1.06 28.80 38.35
N LEU A 34 -2.23 28.85 37.72
CA LEU A 34 -3.01 27.67 37.30
C LEU A 34 -2.26 26.87 36.25
N THR A 35 -1.61 27.51 35.29
CA THR A 35 -0.80 26.81 34.27
C THR A 35 0.49 26.26 34.84
N ALA A 36 1.15 27.00 35.77
CA ALA A 36 2.38 26.53 36.42
C ALA A 36 2.16 25.42 37.45
N SER A 37 0.96 25.31 38.00
CA SER A 37 0.64 24.25 38.98
C SER A 37 0.38 22.87 38.35
N GLY A 38 0.40 22.75 37.02
CA GLY A 38 0.26 21.47 36.29
C GLY A 38 -1.10 20.77 36.44
N ARG A 39 -1.96 21.26 37.33
CA ARG A 39 -3.24 20.60 37.65
C ARG A 39 -4.26 20.58 36.53
N TRP A 40 -4.07 21.44 35.51
CA TRP A 40 -4.95 21.45 34.33
C TRP A 40 -4.41 20.57 33.19
N VAL A 41 -3.11 20.26 33.21
CA VAL A 41 -2.51 19.37 32.22
C VAL A 41 -2.81 17.91 32.54
N ASP A 42 -2.93 17.56 33.82
CA ASP A 42 -3.30 16.21 34.24
C ASP A 42 -4.76 15.85 33.92
N SER A 43 -5.63 16.84 33.75
CA SER A 43 -7.02 16.59 33.35
C SER A 43 -7.24 16.60 31.83
N VAL A 44 -6.24 17.06 31.06
CA VAL A 44 -6.20 16.96 29.59
C VAL A 44 -5.25 15.85 29.14
N SER A 45 -4.46 15.26 30.01
CA SER A 45 -4.02 13.91 29.84
C SER A 45 -5.29 13.06 29.87
N SER A 46 -6.01 13.09 28.77
CA SER A 46 -6.84 11.96 28.43
C SER A 46 -5.94 10.78 28.64
N ASP A 47 -6.15 10.04 29.69
CA ASP A 47 -5.99 8.64 29.66
C ASP A 47 -6.83 8.17 28.48
N SER A 48 -6.29 8.37 27.28
CA SER A 48 -6.49 7.41 26.24
C SER A 48 -5.82 6.16 26.80
N ALA A 49 -6.44 5.59 27.83
CA ALA A 49 -6.45 4.16 27.98
C ALA A 49 -6.83 3.74 26.57
N SER A 50 -5.85 3.46 25.74
CA SER A 50 -6.03 2.62 24.58
C SER A 50 -6.66 1.38 25.19
N VAL A 51 -7.99 1.36 25.18
CA VAL A 51 -8.74 0.14 25.42
C VAL A 51 -8.27 -0.69 24.25
N SER A 52 -7.20 -1.45 24.48
CA SER A 52 -6.80 -2.51 23.60
C SER A 52 -7.96 -3.47 23.64
N HIS A 53 -8.93 -3.25 22.76
CA HIS A 53 -9.84 -4.29 22.42
C HIS A 53 -8.94 -5.36 21.82
N ALA A 54 -8.73 -6.43 22.57
CA ALA A 54 -8.20 -7.66 22.04
C ALA A 54 -9.16 -8.05 20.91
N VAL A 55 -8.84 -7.60 19.68
CA VAL A 55 -9.56 -8.01 18.49
C VAL A 55 -9.10 -9.44 18.28
N SER A 56 -9.94 -10.37 18.69
CA SER A 56 -9.73 -11.78 18.50
C SER A 56 -9.48 -12.05 17.03
N GLN A 57 -8.27 -12.46 16.68
CA GLN A 57 -7.82 -12.97 15.38
C GLN A 57 -7.92 -11.98 14.21
N ARG A 58 -6.83 -11.30 13.93
CA ARG A 58 -6.62 -10.58 12.68
C ARG A 58 -6.03 -11.55 11.65
N ARG A 59 -6.67 -11.63 10.49
CA ARG A 59 -6.14 -12.35 9.32
C ARG A 59 -5.51 -11.36 8.35
N ILE A 60 -4.29 -11.65 7.93
CA ILE A 60 -3.58 -10.95 6.86
C ILE A 60 -3.42 -11.92 5.71
N THR A 61 -3.97 -11.59 4.55
CA THR A 61 -3.77 -12.37 3.32
C THR A 61 -3.07 -11.47 2.31
N ALA A 62 -1.85 -11.82 1.95
CA ALA A 62 -1.04 -11.11 0.98
C ALA A 62 -0.89 -11.94 -0.29
N TYR A 63 -1.06 -11.30 -1.42
CA TYR A 63 -0.84 -11.86 -2.74
C TYR A 63 0.60 -11.60 -3.19
N CYS A 64 1.31 -12.65 -3.54
CA CYS A 64 2.65 -12.61 -4.08
C CYS A 64 2.58 -12.92 -5.58
N PRO A 65 2.95 -11.99 -6.47
CA PRO A 65 2.91 -12.23 -7.90
C PRO A 65 3.83 -13.38 -8.28
N SER A 66 3.52 -14.05 -9.38
CA SER A 66 4.42 -15.03 -9.98
C SER A 66 5.72 -14.35 -10.43
N ARG A 67 6.74 -15.14 -10.78
CA ARG A 67 7.98 -14.59 -11.31
C ARG A 67 7.74 -13.68 -12.52
N MET A 68 8.71 -12.83 -12.80
CA MET A 68 8.66 -12.02 -14.02
C MET A 68 8.57 -12.92 -15.25
N THR A 69 7.68 -12.56 -16.19
CA THR A 69 7.45 -13.29 -17.44
C THR A 69 7.33 -12.31 -18.58
N LEU A 70 7.73 -12.72 -19.77
CA LEU A 70 7.47 -11.95 -20.98
C LEU A 70 5.96 -11.97 -21.31
N PRO A 71 5.39 -10.85 -21.75
CA PRO A 71 3.97 -10.73 -22.05
C PRO A 71 3.51 -11.56 -23.24
N ASP A 72 4.41 -11.80 -24.17
CA ASP A 72 4.14 -12.55 -25.37
C ASP A 72 5.28 -13.56 -25.57
N ALA A 73 4.95 -14.83 -25.36
CA ALA A 73 5.87 -15.95 -25.60
C ALA A 73 5.70 -16.51 -27.02
N SER A 74 4.89 -15.83 -27.86
CA SER A 74 4.64 -16.27 -29.24
C SER A 74 5.91 -16.10 -30.06
N ALA A 75 6.25 -17.15 -30.78
CA ALA A 75 7.33 -17.14 -31.74
C ALA A 75 7.02 -16.15 -32.85
N TYR A 76 7.81 -15.09 -32.96
CA TYR A 76 7.85 -14.31 -34.21
C TYR A 76 8.42 -15.21 -35.31
N GLY A 77 7.91 -15.14 -36.52
CA GLY A 77 8.23 -16.04 -37.63
C GLY A 77 9.70 -16.18 -38.00
N ASP A 78 10.61 -15.46 -37.33
CA ASP A 78 12.06 -15.53 -37.49
C ASP A 78 12.71 -16.10 -36.21
N SER A 79 13.37 -17.24 -36.36
CA SER A 79 14.01 -17.95 -35.25
C SER A 79 15.19 -17.18 -34.62
N GLU A 80 15.77 -16.20 -35.30
CA GLU A 80 16.86 -15.35 -34.82
C GLU A 80 16.37 -14.32 -33.80
N TYR A 81 15.11 -13.94 -33.85
CA TYR A 81 14.51 -12.89 -33.02
C TYR A 81 13.46 -13.40 -32.05
N GLN A 82 13.60 -14.64 -31.57
CA GLN A 82 12.69 -15.20 -30.59
C GLN A 82 12.89 -14.54 -29.21
N PRO A 83 11.81 -14.08 -28.56
CA PRO A 83 11.90 -13.58 -27.18
C PRO A 83 12.32 -14.73 -26.24
N SER A 84 13.24 -14.43 -25.32
CA SER A 84 13.80 -15.40 -24.38
C SER A 84 13.74 -14.88 -22.96
N GLU A 85 13.12 -15.64 -22.06
CA GLU A 85 13.16 -15.32 -20.62
C GLU A 85 14.55 -15.56 -20.01
N GLY A 86 15.43 -16.27 -20.72
CA GLY A 86 16.80 -16.54 -20.30
C GLY A 86 16.89 -17.59 -19.19
N ASP A 87 17.81 -17.35 -18.25
CA ASP A 87 18.07 -18.19 -17.08
C ASP A 87 17.33 -17.70 -15.83
N ILE A 88 16.10 -17.22 -15.98
CA ILE A 88 15.34 -16.58 -14.90
C ILE A 88 15.14 -17.56 -13.73
N SER A 89 15.43 -17.06 -12.55
CA SER A 89 15.13 -17.67 -11.25
C SER A 89 14.33 -16.72 -10.40
N SER A 90 13.55 -17.23 -9.47
CA SER A 90 12.73 -16.40 -8.60
C SER A 90 12.53 -17.06 -7.25
N SER A 91 12.44 -16.24 -6.21
CA SER A 91 12.17 -16.70 -4.85
C SER A 91 11.24 -15.74 -4.13
N ALA A 92 10.36 -16.29 -3.31
CA ALA A 92 9.56 -15.53 -2.36
C ALA A 92 10.08 -15.73 -0.94
N GLY A 93 10.15 -14.65 -0.19
CA GLY A 93 10.44 -14.64 1.24
C GLY A 93 9.18 -14.29 2.03
N PHE A 94 8.93 -15.03 3.10
CA PHE A 94 7.79 -14.87 3.99
C PHE A 94 8.28 -14.66 5.40
N ALA A 95 7.72 -13.69 6.12
CA ALA A 95 8.02 -13.44 7.52
C ALA A 95 6.74 -13.16 8.30
N ALA A 96 6.63 -13.77 9.47
CA ALA A 96 5.57 -13.50 10.44
C ALA A 96 6.20 -13.23 11.80
N PHE A 97 5.68 -12.26 12.52
CA PHE A 97 6.27 -11.77 13.77
C PHE A 97 5.22 -11.42 14.81
N GLY A 98 5.57 -11.64 16.06
CA GLY A 98 4.70 -11.46 17.22
C GLY A 98 3.81 -12.67 17.50
N ALA A 99 2.65 -12.45 18.11
CA ALA A 99 1.71 -13.49 18.53
C ALA A 99 0.99 -14.13 17.32
N VAL A 100 1.69 -14.98 16.58
CA VAL A 100 1.21 -15.64 15.37
C VAL A 100 0.64 -17.03 15.70
N TYR A 101 -0.64 -17.21 15.44
CA TYR A 101 -1.31 -18.50 15.63
C TYR A 101 -1.07 -19.45 14.46
N ARG A 102 -1.19 -18.95 13.22
CA ARG A 102 -1.01 -19.71 12.01
C ARG A 102 -0.41 -18.83 10.91
N SER A 103 0.54 -19.35 10.20
CA SER A 103 1.11 -18.69 9.03
C SER A 103 1.44 -19.73 7.97
N GLN A 104 0.99 -19.51 6.74
CA GLN A 104 1.13 -20.45 5.64
C GLN A 104 1.15 -19.74 4.29
N PHE A 105 1.76 -20.36 3.31
CA PHE A 105 1.69 -19.90 1.93
C PHE A 105 1.34 -21.07 0.99
N GLY A 106 0.76 -20.76 -0.15
CA GLY A 106 0.37 -21.74 -1.17
C GLY A 106 -0.01 -21.07 -2.48
N ALA A 107 -0.25 -21.84 -3.52
CA ALA A 107 -0.61 -21.32 -4.83
C ALA A 107 -1.98 -20.63 -4.81
N LEU A 108 -2.11 -19.51 -5.53
CA LEU A 108 -3.40 -18.90 -5.80
C LEU A 108 -4.25 -19.87 -6.63
N GLY A 109 -5.46 -20.17 -6.17
CA GLY A 109 -6.35 -21.14 -6.83
C GLY A 109 -5.93 -22.61 -6.69
N GLY A 110 -4.86 -22.88 -5.96
CA GLY A 110 -4.41 -24.25 -5.70
C GLY A 110 -5.35 -25.01 -4.76
N SER A 111 -5.66 -26.24 -5.10
CA SER A 111 -6.53 -27.11 -4.31
C SER A 111 -5.76 -27.81 -3.19
N GLY A 112 -5.22 -27.05 -2.23
CA GLY A 112 -4.94 -27.64 -0.93
C GLY A 112 -3.49 -27.77 -0.47
N ASP A 113 -2.49 -27.68 -1.32
CA ASP A 113 -1.09 -27.76 -0.88
C ASP A 113 -0.60 -26.42 -0.33
N THR A 114 -0.74 -26.24 0.97
CA THR A 114 -0.20 -25.09 1.68
C THR A 114 0.98 -25.52 2.54
N THR A 115 2.06 -24.72 2.48
CA THR A 115 3.20 -24.90 3.36
C THR A 115 3.05 -24.00 4.57
N GLN A 116 3.07 -24.59 5.76
CA GLN A 116 3.04 -23.81 7.01
C GLN A 116 4.45 -23.37 7.39
N LEU A 117 4.55 -22.16 7.92
CA LEU A 117 5.75 -21.72 8.61
C LEU A 117 5.91 -22.55 9.90
N LYS A 118 7.14 -23.04 10.13
CA LYS A 118 7.45 -23.88 11.28
C LYS A 118 7.73 -23.01 12.53
N ASP A 119 7.72 -23.65 13.68
CA ASP A 119 8.12 -23.06 14.98
C ASP A 119 7.28 -21.84 15.41
N LEU A 120 6.00 -21.80 15.03
CA LEU A 120 5.05 -20.80 15.51
C LEU A 120 4.89 -20.93 17.04
N ASP A 121 4.97 -19.82 17.73
CA ASP A 121 4.69 -19.73 19.17
C ASP A 121 3.80 -18.50 19.42
N PRO A 122 2.51 -18.72 19.65
CA PRO A 122 1.58 -17.61 19.83
C PRO A 122 1.76 -16.89 21.18
N THR A 123 2.56 -17.44 22.08
CA THR A 123 2.84 -16.83 23.40
C THR A 123 4.10 -15.96 23.40
N ASP A 124 4.99 -16.15 22.42
CA ASP A 124 6.21 -15.36 22.26
C ASP A 124 5.99 -14.19 21.29
N THR A 125 5.72 -13.02 21.85
CA THR A 125 5.46 -11.80 21.05
C THR A 125 6.72 -11.20 20.42
N ALA A 126 7.91 -11.66 20.77
CA ALA A 126 9.18 -11.21 20.19
C ALA A 126 9.67 -12.10 19.04
N LYS A 127 9.03 -13.24 18.83
CA LYS A 127 9.48 -14.23 17.85
C LYS A 127 9.25 -13.76 16.42
N VAL A 128 10.27 -13.91 15.58
CA VAL A 128 10.19 -13.73 14.14
C VAL A 128 10.41 -15.08 13.47
N ILE A 129 9.52 -15.44 12.57
CA ILE A 129 9.57 -16.68 11.83
C ILE A 129 9.62 -16.36 10.36
N ALA A 130 10.54 -16.97 9.65
CA ALA A 130 10.73 -16.75 8.22
C ALA A 130 10.76 -18.09 7.47
N ALA A 131 10.33 -18.03 6.21
CA ALA A 131 10.43 -19.11 5.24
C ALA A 131 10.72 -18.54 3.87
N SER A 132 11.20 -19.36 2.97
CA SER A 132 11.36 -19.03 1.56
C SER A 132 10.86 -20.17 0.68
N ALA A 133 10.44 -19.82 -0.52
CA ALA A 133 10.05 -20.78 -1.54
C ALA A 133 10.43 -20.28 -2.93
N ASP A 134 10.76 -21.19 -3.82
CA ASP A 134 10.92 -20.87 -5.22
C ASP A 134 9.56 -20.51 -5.82
N VAL A 135 9.55 -19.51 -6.67
CA VAL A 135 8.34 -19.03 -7.37
C VAL A 135 8.52 -19.26 -8.86
N ASP A 136 7.58 -19.92 -9.49
CA ASP A 136 7.53 -20.05 -10.93
C ASP A 136 6.37 -19.18 -11.50
N ARG A 137 5.73 -19.64 -12.51
CA ARG A 137 4.62 -18.96 -13.23
C ARG A 137 3.32 -18.90 -12.43
N THR A 138 3.28 -19.55 -11.27
CA THR A 138 2.12 -19.53 -10.37
C THR A 138 2.36 -18.55 -9.24
N SER A 139 1.43 -17.64 -9.03
CA SER A 139 1.43 -16.71 -7.91
C SER A 139 1.07 -17.40 -6.60
N LEU A 140 1.50 -16.81 -5.50
CA LEU A 140 1.29 -17.37 -4.17
C LEU A 140 0.38 -16.46 -3.32
N LEU A 141 -0.34 -17.08 -2.40
CA LEU A 141 -1.02 -16.41 -1.30
C LEU A 141 -0.27 -16.71 0.00
N PHE A 142 0.02 -15.67 0.75
CA PHE A 142 0.55 -15.75 2.10
C PHE A 142 -0.54 -15.38 3.09
N ASP A 143 -0.95 -16.33 3.92
CA ASP A 143 -2.06 -16.20 4.85
C ASP A 143 -1.56 -16.36 6.29
N THR A 144 -1.74 -15.33 7.09
CA THR A 144 -1.30 -15.28 8.50
C THR A 144 -2.46 -14.89 9.40
N GLN A 145 -2.63 -15.65 10.47
CA GLN A 145 -3.61 -15.41 11.52
C GLN A 145 -2.88 -14.99 12.79
N LEU A 146 -3.20 -13.81 13.27
CA LEU A 146 -2.63 -13.20 14.45
C LEU A 146 -3.63 -13.33 15.61
N LEU A 147 -3.14 -13.59 16.83
CA LEU A 147 -4.00 -13.65 18.03
C LEU A 147 -4.46 -12.28 18.46
N GLU A 148 -3.63 -11.27 18.22
CA GLU A 148 -3.94 -9.90 18.62
C GLU A 148 -3.41 -8.89 17.58
N SER A 149 -3.97 -7.68 17.62
CA SER A 149 -3.54 -6.57 16.76
C SER A 149 -2.76 -5.55 17.61
N ALA A 150 -1.61 -5.97 18.12
CA ALA A 150 -0.71 -5.09 18.86
C ALA A 150 0.38 -4.50 17.95
N SER A 151 1.04 -3.45 18.45
CA SER A 151 2.24 -2.92 17.78
C SER A 151 3.35 -3.97 17.76
N GLY A 152 4.01 -4.15 16.62
CA GLY A 152 5.05 -5.15 16.45
C GLY A 152 4.56 -6.56 16.11
N VAL A 153 3.26 -6.74 15.85
CA VAL A 153 2.68 -8.01 15.40
C VAL A 153 2.24 -7.88 13.94
N GLY A 154 2.64 -8.80 13.09
CA GLY A 154 2.29 -8.72 11.68
C GLY A 154 2.89 -9.83 10.81
N ALA A 155 2.73 -9.64 9.51
CA ALA A 155 3.30 -10.51 8.50
C ALA A 155 3.67 -9.68 7.27
N SER A 156 4.74 -10.08 6.59
CA SER A 156 5.20 -9.46 5.35
C SER A 156 5.78 -10.54 4.45
N ALA A 157 5.67 -10.32 3.15
CA ALA A 157 6.29 -11.19 2.16
C ALA A 157 6.78 -10.37 0.97
N SER A 158 7.73 -10.91 0.23
CA SER A 158 8.30 -10.31 -0.97
C SER A 158 8.63 -11.36 -2.01
N VAL A 159 8.68 -10.96 -3.28
CA VAL A 159 9.13 -11.79 -4.39
C VAL A 159 10.27 -11.08 -5.10
N ALA A 160 11.29 -11.82 -5.47
CA ALA A 160 12.37 -11.36 -6.34
C ALA A 160 12.58 -12.33 -7.48
N SER A 161 12.78 -11.79 -8.67
CA SER A 161 13.15 -12.54 -9.89
C SER A 161 14.46 -11.99 -10.44
N TRP A 162 15.36 -12.83 -10.90
CA TRP A 162 16.64 -12.43 -11.47
C TRP A 162 17.04 -13.32 -12.63
N ALA A 163 17.68 -12.71 -13.60
CA ALA A 163 18.26 -13.41 -14.75
C ALA A 163 19.59 -12.77 -15.15
N THR A 164 20.54 -13.58 -15.63
CA THR A 164 21.82 -13.09 -16.17
C THR A 164 21.82 -13.03 -17.69
N LYS A 165 20.85 -13.68 -18.34
CA LYS A 165 20.70 -13.79 -19.80
C LYS A 165 19.24 -13.57 -20.19
N GLY A 166 19.02 -13.37 -21.50
CA GLY A 166 17.69 -13.19 -22.08
C GLY A 166 17.12 -11.77 -21.93
N ASP A 167 15.87 -11.60 -22.30
CA ASP A 167 15.19 -10.32 -22.34
C ASP A 167 14.74 -9.83 -20.95
N LEU A 168 14.70 -10.72 -19.97
CA LEU A 168 14.43 -10.42 -18.56
C LEU A 168 15.71 -10.26 -17.72
N ARG A 169 16.87 -10.10 -18.35
CA ARG A 169 18.13 -9.90 -17.64
C ARG A 169 18.07 -8.73 -16.67
N GLY A 170 18.40 -9.00 -15.40
CA GLY A 170 18.36 -8.02 -14.31
C GLY A 170 17.79 -8.61 -13.03
N LEU A 171 17.42 -7.74 -12.13
CA LEU A 171 16.75 -8.03 -10.86
C LEU A 171 15.43 -7.25 -10.83
N SER A 172 14.35 -7.94 -10.54
CA SER A 172 13.02 -7.37 -10.32
C SER A 172 12.51 -7.83 -8.95
N ALA A 173 11.98 -6.93 -8.14
CA ALA A 173 11.47 -7.30 -6.82
C ALA A 173 10.24 -6.48 -6.43
N THR A 174 9.37 -7.07 -5.63
CA THR A 174 8.20 -6.39 -5.07
C THR A 174 7.78 -7.00 -3.74
N PHE A 175 7.03 -6.23 -2.96
CA PHE A 175 6.30 -6.77 -1.81
C PHE A 175 5.05 -7.52 -2.27
N CYS A 176 4.63 -8.48 -1.45
CA CYS A 176 3.34 -9.14 -1.63
C CYS A 176 2.23 -8.20 -1.13
N GLU A 177 1.24 -7.96 -1.96
CA GLU A 177 0.21 -6.96 -1.74
C GLU A 177 -0.97 -7.52 -0.93
N VAL A 178 -1.39 -6.79 0.09
CA VAL A 178 -2.64 -7.05 0.79
C VAL A 178 -3.80 -6.49 -0.04
N GLY A 179 -4.85 -7.29 -0.19
CA GLY A 179 -6.01 -6.88 -0.98
C GLY A 179 -6.67 -5.61 -0.43
N ALA A 180 -7.00 -4.69 -1.34
CA ALA A 180 -7.70 -3.44 -1.06
C ALA A 180 -8.86 -3.22 -2.04
N LEU A 181 -9.81 -2.34 -1.67
CA LEU A 181 -10.90 -1.95 -2.56
C LEU A 181 -10.45 -0.95 -3.62
N GLU A 182 -9.38 -0.22 -3.35
CA GLU A 182 -8.78 0.73 -4.28
C GLU A 182 -7.26 0.70 -4.12
N GLN A 183 -6.56 0.70 -5.25
CA GLN A 183 -5.10 0.76 -5.34
C GLN A 183 -4.72 1.71 -6.47
N SER A 184 -3.61 2.41 -6.32
CA SER A 184 -3.13 3.35 -7.32
C SER A 184 -1.66 3.12 -7.64
N PHE A 185 -1.27 3.49 -8.87
CA PHE A 185 0.07 3.28 -9.40
C PHE A 185 0.54 4.52 -10.13
N VAL A 186 1.78 4.89 -9.91
CA VAL A 186 2.50 5.85 -10.74
C VAL A 186 3.48 5.07 -11.60
N LEU A 187 3.27 5.08 -12.90
CA LEU A 187 3.96 4.21 -13.84
C LEU A 187 4.79 5.03 -14.84
N PRO A 188 5.86 4.43 -15.36
CA PRO A 188 6.65 5.04 -16.43
C PRO A 188 5.85 5.18 -17.72
N ASP A 189 6.54 5.54 -18.80
CA ASP A 189 5.97 5.70 -20.14
C ASP A 189 5.41 4.39 -20.72
N THR A 190 4.51 4.53 -21.72
CA THR A 190 4.02 3.44 -22.56
C THR A 190 4.42 3.65 -24.02
N GLN A 191 5.58 4.23 -24.22
CA GLN A 191 6.16 4.42 -25.56
C GLN A 191 6.71 3.09 -26.10
N THR A 192 7.06 3.09 -27.37
CA THR A 192 7.67 1.92 -28.02
C THR A 192 8.89 1.44 -27.24
N GLY A 193 8.93 0.16 -26.92
CA GLY A 193 9.98 -0.45 -26.11
C GLY A 193 9.63 -0.57 -24.63
N THR A 194 8.50 -0.02 -24.17
CA THR A 194 8.02 -0.23 -22.80
C THR A 194 6.74 -1.06 -22.81
N THR A 195 6.77 -2.19 -22.16
CA THR A 195 5.59 -3.06 -21.95
C THR A 195 5.17 -3.01 -20.50
N GLN A 196 3.89 -2.76 -20.26
CA GLN A 196 3.30 -2.70 -18.93
C GLN A 196 2.08 -3.61 -18.87
N GLN A 197 2.06 -4.51 -17.90
CA GLN A 197 0.96 -5.42 -17.65
C GLN A 197 0.46 -5.24 -16.22
N LEU A 198 -0.77 -4.76 -16.10
CA LEU A 198 -1.48 -4.76 -14.82
C LEU A 198 -2.02 -6.17 -14.57
N VAL A 199 -1.58 -6.78 -13.48
CA VAL A 199 -2.05 -8.07 -12.99
C VAL A 199 -2.94 -7.80 -11.79
N VAL A 200 -4.20 -8.24 -11.84
CA VAL A 200 -5.16 -8.12 -10.74
C VAL A 200 -5.52 -9.50 -10.26
N ALA A 201 -5.31 -9.75 -8.98
CA ALA A 201 -5.58 -11.02 -8.32
C ALA A 201 -6.76 -10.91 -7.36
N ASN A 202 -7.63 -11.90 -7.43
CA ASN A 202 -8.77 -12.06 -6.55
C ASN A 202 -8.59 -13.31 -5.69
N SER A 203 -8.30 -13.15 -4.42
CA SER A 203 -8.15 -14.24 -3.46
C SER A 203 -9.47 -14.72 -2.84
N SER A 204 -10.59 -14.14 -3.25
CA SER A 204 -11.89 -14.53 -2.73
C SER A 204 -12.50 -15.69 -3.50
N SER A 205 -13.45 -16.37 -2.88
CA SER A 205 -14.21 -17.48 -3.50
C SER A 205 -15.29 -17.04 -4.49
N LYS A 206 -15.41 -15.74 -4.77
CA LYS A 206 -16.39 -15.19 -5.72
C LYS A 206 -15.69 -14.34 -6.75
N ALA A 207 -16.12 -14.43 -8.01
CA ALA A 207 -15.67 -13.53 -9.04
C ALA A 207 -16.03 -12.08 -8.73
N THR A 208 -15.19 -11.14 -9.15
CA THR A 208 -15.42 -9.72 -8.99
C THR A 208 -15.15 -8.96 -10.27
N VAL A 209 -15.74 -7.77 -10.38
CA VAL A 209 -15.47 -6.83 -11.47
C VAL A 209 -14.67 -5.67 -10.90
N VAL A 210 -13.63 -5.30 -11.61
CA VAL A 210 -12.71 -4.24 -11.24
C VAL A 210 -12.77 -3.14 -12.29
N ASP A 211 -12.91 -1.91 -11.85
CA ASP A 211 -12.81 -0.72 -12.69
C ASP A 211 -11.36 -0.23 -12.72
N VAL A 212 -10.80 -0.08 -13.93
CA VAL A 212 -9.46 0.45 -14.15
C VAL A 212 -9.58 1.81 -14.80
N ARG A 213 -9.01 2.84 -14.18
CA ARG A 213 -8.94 4.18 -14.73
C ARG A 213 -7.49 4.59 -14.90
N VAL A 214 -7.20 5.22 -16.03
CA VAL A 214 -5.84 5.61 -16.40
C VAL A 214 -5.83 7.09 -16.76
N TRP A 215 -4.87 7.82 -16.24
CA TRP A 215 -4.57 9.20 -16.63
C TRP A 215 -3.17 9.23 -17.22
N GLY A 216 -3.03 9.95 -18.30
CA GLY A 216 -1.75 10.16 -18.99
C GLY A 216 -1.24 11.57 -18.80
N THR A 217 -0.09 11.84 -19.38
CA THR A 217 0.57 13.16 -19.34
C THR A 217 0.21 14.06 -20.53
N GLU A 218 -0.40 13.52 -21.58
CA GLU A 218 -0.63 14.23 -22.83
C GLU A 218 -2.02 14.92 -22.90
N GLN A 219 -2.94 14.56 -22.00
CA GLN A 219 -4.27 15.17 -21.95
C GLN A 219 -4.81 15.23 -20.52
N SER A 220 -5.76 16.13 -20.27
CA SER A 220 -6.48 16.22 -18.99
C SER A 220 -7.61 15.21 -18.92
N GLY A 221 -7.86 14.67 -17.71
CA GLY A 221 -8.92 13.69 -17.47
C GLY A 221 -8.47 12.25 -17.70
N ALA A 222 -9.37 11.31 -17.45
CA ALA A 222 -9.10 9.90 -17.65
C ALA A 222 -9.04 9.56 -19.16
N LEU A 223 -8.10 8.71 -19.52
CA LEU A 223 -7.94 8.19 -20.88
C LEU A 223 -9.08 7.23 -21.23
N ALA A 224 -9.54 7.31 -22.49
CA ALA A 224 -10.37 6.27 -23.06
C ALA A 224 -9.48 5.07 -23.42
N LEU A 225 -9.66 3.95 -22.72
CA LEU A 225 -8.86 2.76 -22.97
C LEU A 225 -9.34 2.00 -24.19
N SER A 226 -8.43 1.55 -25.04
CA SER A 226 -8.75 0.79 -26.24
C SER A 226 -9.33 -0.61 -25.96
N THR A 227 -9.05 -1.15 -24.78
CA THR A 227 -9.45 -2.52 -24.35
C THR A 227 -10.62 -2.52 -23.38
N GLY A 228 -11.21 -1.37 -23.08
CA GLY A 228 -12.22 -1.23 -22.03
C GLY A 228 -11.62 -0.96 -20.66
N SER A 229 -12.44 -0.38 -19.76
CA SER A 229 -12.05 0.06 -18.43
C SER A 229 -12.47 -0.90 -17.31
N THR A 230 -13.05 -2.04 -17.65
CA THR A 230 -13.50 -3.04 -16.69
C THR A 230 -12.82 -4.37 -16.91
N LEU A 231 -12.41 -5.02 -15.82
CA LEU A 231 -11.76 -6.31 -15.82
C LEU A 231 -12.51 -7.27 -14.91
N THR A 232 -12.95 -8.41 -15.43
CA THR A 232 -13.54 -9.45 -14.60
C THR A 232 -12.45 -10.38 -14.10
N VAL A 233 -12.38 -10.55 -12.78
CA VAL A 233 -11.42 -11.44 -12.13
C VAL A 233 -12.18 -12.59 -11.48
N ALA A 234 -11.93 -13.79 -11.95
CA ALA A 234 -12.57 -15.00 -11.43
C ALA A 234 -12.18 -15.27 -9.97
N ALA A 235 -12.92 -16.13 -9.29
CA ALA A 235 -12.60 -16.56 -7.94
C ALA A 235 -11.23 -17.25 -7.89
N ASN A 236 -10.40 -16.89 -6.90
CA ASN A 236 -9.06 -17.46 -6.71
C ASN A 236 -8.19 -17.48 -7.99
N ALA A 237 -8.24 -16.37 -8.73
CA ALA A 237 -7.59 -16.27 -10.03
C ALA A 237 -7.00 -14.87 -10.26
N GLU A 238 -6.23 -14.75 -11.34
CA GLU A 238 -5.68 -13.51 -11.86
C GLU A 238 -6.34 -13.15 -13.18
N SER A 239 -6.35 -11.85 -13.45
CA SER A 239 -6.63 -11.30 -14.78
C SER A 239 -5.59 -10.27 -15.13
N VAL A 240 -5.19 -10.21 -16.39
CA VAL A 240 -4.13 -9.33 -16.88
C VAL A 240 -4.69 -8.33 -17.88
N LEU A 241 -4.33 -7.07 -17.71
CA LEU A 241 -4.60 -5.99 -18.66
C LEU A 241 -3.28 -5.39 -19.17
N SER A 242 -3.08 -5.39 -20.49
CA SER A 242 -1.94 -4.71 -21.09
C SER A 242 -2.17 -3.19 -21.10
N LEU A 243 -1.52 -2.47 -20.19
CA LEU A 243 -1.60 -1.01 -20.12
C LEU A 243 -0.92 -0.35 -21.33
N SER A 244 0.16 -0.94 -21.83
CA SER A 244 0.83 -0.45 -23.05
C SER A 244 -0.05 -0.51 -24.28
N ALA A 245 -0.93 -1.51 -24.38
CA ALA A 245 -1.92 -1.60 -25.45
C ALA A 245 -3.14 -0.70 -25.18
N ALA A 246 -3.61 -0.66 -23.94
CA ALA A 246 -4.81 0.08 -23.55
C ALA A 246 -4.62 1.61 -23.59
N ALA A 247 -3.42 2.09 -23.25
CA ALA A 247 -3.06 3.51 -23.13
C ALA A 247 -1.66 3.75 -23.72
N SER A 248 -1.51 3.51 -25.02
CA SER A 248 -0.22 3.62 -25.70
C SER A 248 0.27 5.07 -25.86
N GLY A 249 1.59 5.26 -25.96
CA GLY A 249 2.22 6.53 -26.33
C GLY A 249 2.30 7.58 -25.23
N GLN A 250 1.98 7.26 -23.99
CA GLN A 250 2.03 8.19 -22.87
C GLN A 250 3.47 8.30 -22.30
N LYS A 251 3.86 9.47 -21.82
CA LYS A 251 5.17 9.68 -21.15
C LYS A 251 5.17 9.25 -19.69
N GLY A 252 4.02 9.00 -19.12
CA GLY A 252 3.81 8.50 -17.78
C GLY A 252 2.34 8.25 -17.55
N LEU A 253 2.02 7.35 -16.62
CA LEU A 253 0.65 7.00 -16.29
C LEU A 253 0.40 7.10 -14.78
N TYR A 254 -0.80 7.54 -14.43
CA TYR A 254 -1.41 7.29 -13.14
C TYR A 254 -2.58 6.33 -13.36
N VAL A 255 -2.58 5.22 -12.64
CA VAL A 255 -3.57 4.15 -12.80
C VAL A 255 -4.27 3.91 -11.47
N THR A 256 -5.59 3.83 -11.47
CA THR A 256 -6.36 3.35 -10.31
C THR A 256 -7.09 2.08 -10.66
N VAL A 257 -7.09 1.16 -9.71
CA VAL A 257 -7.76 -0.13 -9.76
C VAL A 257 -8.75 -0.15 -8.61
N SER A 258 -10.04 -0.22 -8.89
CA SER A 258 -11.07 -0.20 -7.85
C SER A 258 -12.07 -1.34 -7.99
N SER A 259 -12.41 -1.95 -6.87
CA SER A 259 -13.45 -2.96 -6.73
C SER A 259 -14.51 -2.50 -5.73
N ARG A 260 -15.77 -2.76 -6.01
CA ARG A 260 -16.86 -2.23 -5.19
C ARG A 260 -17.11 -3.02 -3.90
N GLN A 261 -16.83 -4.31 -3.89
CA GLN A 261 -17.23 -5.18 -2.78
C GLN A 261 -16.13 -6.13 -2.30
N THR A 262 -15.27 -6.57 -3.21
CA THR A 262 -14.26 -7.59 -2.91
C THR A 262 -12.88 -6.96 -2.99
N PRO A 263 -12.10 -6.94 -1.90
CA PRO A 263 -10.71 -6.51 -1.98
C PRO A 263 -9.94 -7.36 -3.00
N VAL A 264 -9.17 -6.69 -3.84
CA VAL A 264 -8.28 -7.31 -4.83
C VAL A 264 -6.86 -6.85 -4.59
N SER A 265 -5.89 -7.64 -5.00
CA SER A 265 -4.48 -7.25 -5.00
C SER A 265 -4.05 -6.98 -6.43
N ALA A 266 -3.28 -5.92 -6.64
CA ALA A 266 -2.82 -5.58 -7.98
C ALA A 266 -1.32 -5.27 -7.98
N SER A 267 -0.64 -5.61 -9.07
CA SER A 267 0.76 -5.26 -9.32
C SER A 267 0.93 -4.97 -10.81
N VAL A 268 1.94 -4.18 -11.16
CA VAL A 268 2.24 -3.92 -12.56
C VAL A 268 3.63 -4.46 -12.89
N ARG A 269 3.71 -5.28 -13.93
CA ARG A 269 4.98 -5.71 -14.52
C ARG A 269 5.39 -4.72 -15.59
N VAL A 270 6.61 -4.24 -15.50
CA VAL A 270 7.19 -3.28 -16.45
C VAL A 270 8.43 -3.92 -17.08
N ILE A 271 8.47 -3.99 -18.40
CA ILE A 271 9.61 -4.50 -19.17
C ILE A 271 10.02 -3.42 -20.16
N ARG A 272 11.31 -3.15 -20.24
CA ARG A 272 11.89 -2.13 -21.13
C ARG A 272 12.89 -2.73 -22.08
N THR A 273 12.76 -2.33 -23.34
CA THR A 273 13.67 -2.68 -24.43
C THR A 273 14.01 -1.43 -25.25
N GLU A 274 15.15 -1.40 -25.86
CA GLU A 274 15.53 -0.43 -26.86
C GLU A 274 15.89 -1.17 -28.14
N GLY A 275 14.95 -1.20 -29.09
CA GLY A 275 14.99 -2.15 -30.19
C GLY A 275 15.01 -3.58 -29.66
N LEU A 276 16.03 -4.36 -30.00
CA LEU A 276 16.25 -5.73 -29.55
C LEU A 276 17.07 -5.82 -28.25
N ASN A 277 17.48 -4.68 -27.67
CA ASN A 277 18.32 -4.68 -26.46
C ASN A 277 17.47 -4.59 -25.20
N PRO A 278 17.44 -5.59 -24.32
CA PRO A 278 16.74 -5.53 -23.05
C PRO A 278 17.38 -4.47 -22.13
N LYS A 279 16.54 -3.64 -21.52
CA LYS A 279 16.92 -2.57 -20.57
C LYS A 279 16.55 -2.91 -19.13
N GLY A 280 15.87 -4.01 -18.93
CA GLY A 280 15.48 -4.51 -17.63
C GLY A 280 13.98 -4.67 -17.47
N SER A 281 13.63 -5.32 -16.38
CA SER A 281 12.26 -5.51 -15.96
C SER A 281 12.12 -5.18 -14.47
N ASP A 282 10.92 -4.77 -14.05
CA ASP A 282 10.62 -4.54 -12.64
C ASP A 282 9.11 -4.67 -12.37
N TYR A 283 8.78 -4.74 -11.09
CA TYR A 283 7.41 -4.62 -10.62
C TYR A 283 7.17 -3.19 -10.12
N ALA A 284 6.00 -2.65 -10.39
CA ALA A 284 5.51 -1.49 -9.69
C ALA A 284 4.43 -1.91 -8.70
N ALA A 285 4.67 -1.61 -7.43
CA ALA A 285 3.74 -1.80 -6.34
C ALA A 285 2.74 -0.64 -6.27
N ALA A 286 1.63 -0.85 -5.57
CA ALA A 286 0.66 0.20 -5.29
C ALA A 286 1.29 1.29 -4.39
N ALA A 287 0.88 2.56 -4.63
CA ALA A 287 1.34 3.75 -3.90
C ALA A 287 0.48 4.06 -2.68
#